data_42420b34791fecdb2ec8b9c3cd04a34e
#
_entry.id   42420b34791fecdb2ec8b9c3cd04a34e
#
_cell.length_a   1.000
_cell.length_b   1.000
_cell.length_c   1.000
_cell.angle_alpha   90.00
_cell.angle_beta   90.00
_cell.angle_gamma   90.00
#
_symmetry.space_group_name_H-M   'P 1'
#
loop_
_entity.id
_entity.type
_entity.pdbx_description
1 polymer ?
#
loop_
_entity_poly.entity_id
_entity_poly.type
_entity_poly.pdbx_seq_one_letter_code
_entity_poly.pdbx_strand_id
1 'polypeptide(L)'
;MVKRVLVGYGIDVDAVSGWINTEDGHLPDLTDVLRGIFGATVGIDRLLNLWDKYNIKTSWFVPAHSIESFPSQIKKIKDSGHEMLSGLHGYSHEHVDALTEQQERDVLARSIEVITNFTGEYPKGWTAPSWRTSRRSIKLLEEFGIQYDHSFMHHDSQLYYVPYAPEKLSMTDISKPADQWMKPMSKLVPSSIFEVPANWHLDDLPPFQLVEGPSHGYVDPDTIERLWKAQFDFFYREYETFVFPISIHPQVSGKPQVIMLHERLIGYINSHEGVEWCTFAQMVEEFKAGKIGGAEVEAGADA
;
A
#
# COMPACT_ATOMS: atom_id res chain seq x y z
N MET A 1 22.66 -19.23 -8.19
CA MET A 1 22.73 -18.01 -7.35
C MET A 1 22.09 -18.35 -6.01
N VAL A 2 22.45 -17.67 -4.94
CA VAL A 2 21.79 -17.90 -3.64
C VAL A 2 20.42 -17.21 -3.69
N LYS A 3 19.36 -17.94 -3.35
CA LYS A 3 17.98 -17.42 -3.28
C LYS A 3 17.94 -16.21 -2.33
N ARG A 4 17.28 -15.13 -2.72
CA ARG A 4 17.10 -13.96 -1.87
C ARG A 4 15.67 -13.43 -1.97
N VAL A 5 14.96 -13.42 -0.85
CA VAL A 5 13.54 -13.10 -0.76
C VAL A 5 13.36 -11.97 0.26
N LEU A 6 12.97 -10.80 -0.19
CA LEU A 6 12.67 -9.68 0.68
C LEU A 6 11.18 -9.66 1.01
N VAL A 7 10.84 -9.88 2.27
CA VAL A 7 9.45 -9.91 2.75
C VAL A 7 9.19 -8.70 3.62
N GLY A 8 8.06 -8.04 3.41
CA GLY A 8 7.69 -6.88 4.22
C GLY A 8 6.19 -6.73 4.38
N TYR A 9 5.80 -6.03 5.44
CA TYR A 9 4.43 -5.60 5.65
C TYR A 9 4.32 -4.10 5.43
N GLY A 10 3.35 -3.68 4.60
CA GLY A 10 2.81 -2.34 4.51
C GLY A 10 1.54 -2.28 5.36
N ILE A 11 1.45 -1.31 6.27
CA ILE A 11 0.36 -1.24 7.23
C ILE A 11 -0.34 0.11 7.09
N ASP A 12 -1.56 0.09 6.57
CA ASP A 12 -2.37 1.28 6.37
C ASP A 12 -3.20 1.57 7.62
N VAL A 13 -2.85 2.66 8.32
CA VAL A 13 -3.50 3.04 9.59
C VAL A 13 -4.65 4.01 9.31
N ASP A 14 -5.67 3.54 8.60
CA ASP A 14 -6.82 4.38 8.25
C ASP A 14 -7.50 4.97 9.49
N ALA A 15 -7.60 4.18 10.56
CA ALA A 15 -8.33 4.57 11.75
C ALA A 15 -9.75 5.03 11.37
N VAL A 16 -10.19 6.21 11.83
CA VAL A 16 -11.49 6.75 11.46
C VAL A 16 -11.51 7.36 10.06
N SER A 17 -10.33 7.62 9.45
CA SER A 17 -10.24 8.23 8.12
C SER A 17 -10.89 7.37 7.04
N GLY A 18 -10.78 6.04 7.14
CA GLY A 18 -11.45 5.11 6.23
C GLY A 18 -12.98 5.16 6.25
N TRP A 19 -13.58 5.92 7.19
CA TRP A 19 -15.03 6.02 7.35
C TRP A 19 -15.56 7.43 7.14
N ILE A 20 -14.72 8.46 7.20
CA ILE A 20 -15.12 9.88 7.04
C ILE A 20 -14.87 10.43 5.65
N ASN A 21 -14.25 9.66 4.76
CA ASN A 21 -13.93 10.05 3.37
C ASN A 21 -15.10 9.87 2.40
N THR A 22 -16.33 9.95 2.86
CA THR A 22 -17.54 9.78 2.04
C THR A 22 -17.69 10.92 1.04
N GLU A 23 -17.77 10.60 -0.26
CA GLU A 23 -17.88 11.60 -1.34
C GLU A 23 -19.20 12.40 -1.27
N ASP A 24 -20.22 11.84 -0.63
CA ASP A 24 -21.54 12.45 -0.48
C ASP A 24 -21.70 13.30 0.79
N GLY A 25 -20.67 13.35 1.64
CA GLY A 25 -20.64 14.13 2.88
C GLY A 25 -21.56 13.58 3.98
N HIS A 26 -22.06 12.35 3.86
CA HIS A 26 -22.80 11.70 4.94
C HIS A 26 -21.85 11.36 6.10
N LEU A 27 -22.31 11.64 7.32
CA LEU A 27 -21.58 11.23 8.51
C LEU A 27 -21.64 9.71 8.68
N PRO A 28 -20.52 9.05 9.00
CA PRO A 28 -20.51 7.63 9.31
C PRO A 28 -21.31 7.38 10.60
N ASP A 29 -21.87 6.19 10.73
CA ASP A 29 -22.47 5.79 12.00
C ASP A 29 -21.42 5.54 13.09
N LEU A 30 -21.87 5.49 14.35
CA LEU A 30 -20.95 5.30 15.48
C LEU A 30 -20.28 3.92 15.47
N THR A 31 -20.92 2.90 14.89
CA THR A 31 -20.36 1.55 14.78
C THR A 31 -19.11 1.56 13.93
N ASP A 32 -19.17 2.23 12.78
CA ASP A 32 -18.04 2.35 11.85
C ASP A 32 -16.92 3.23 12.44
N VAL A 33 -17.28 4.35 13.08
CA VAL A 33 -16.29 5.16 13.81
C VAL A 33 -15.57 4.32 14.87
N LEU A 34 -16.29 3.49 15.62
CA LEU A 34 -15.69 2.61 16.64
C LEU A 34 -14.83 1.50 16.05
N ARG A 35 -15.13 1.02 14.83
CA ARG A 35 -14.25 0.09 14.09
C ARG A 35 -12.92 0.76 13.75
N GLY A 36 -12.95 2.01 13.32
CA GLY A 36 -11.75 2.82 13.10
C GLY A 36 -10.95 3.05 14.38
N ILE A 37 -11.62 3.41 15.48
CA ILE A 37 -10.98 3.56 16.81
C ILE A 37 -10.36 2.24 17.27
N PHE A 38 -11.03 1.08 17.07
CA PHE A 38 -10.42 -0.22 17.36
C PHE A 38 -9.11 -0.40 16.59
N GLY A 39 -9.07 -0.07 15.31
CA GLY A 39 -7.85 -0.13 14.49
C GLY A 39 -6.74 0.74 15.08
N ALA A 40 -7.06 2.01 15.36
CA ALA A 40 -6.10 2.97 15.90
C ALA A 40 -5.58 2.64 17.32
N THR A 41 -6.27 1.81 18.06
CA THR A 41 -5.94 1.49 19.48
C THR A 41 -5.57 0.02 19.65
N VAL A 42 -6.57 -0.84 19.79
CA VAL A 42 -6.36 -2.27 20.04
C VAL A 42 -5.63 -2.97 18.88
N GLY A 43 -5.96 -2.59 17.64
CA GLY A 43 -5.34 -3.16 16.44
C GLY A 43 -3.84 -2.87 16.39
N ILE A 44 -3.45 -1.60 16.54
CA ILE A 44 -2.04 -1.19 16.59
C ILE A 44 -1.30 -1.94 17.70
N ASP A 45 -1.82 -1.96 18.92
CA ASP A 45 -1.13 -2.61 20.06
C ASP A 45 -0.91 -4.11 19.79
N ARG A 46 -1.87 -4.80 19.19
CA ARG A 46 -1.73 -6.22 18.84
C ARG A 46 -0.71 -6.47 17.75
N LEU A 47 -0.70 -5.63 16.71
CA LEU A 47 0.27 -5.73 15.63
C LEU A 47 1.68 -5.43 16.11
N LEU A 48 1.88 -4.37 16.91
CA LEU A 48 3.19 -4.09 17.51
C LEU A 48 3.72 -5.26 18.33
N ASN A 49 2.86 -5.89 19.15
CA ASN A 49 3.24 -7.09 19.90
C ASN A 49 3.60 -8.27 18.97
N LEU A 50 2.91 -8.42 17.86
CA LEU A 50 3.22 -9.45 16.86
C LEU A 50 4.61 -9.21 16.24
N TRP A 51 4.89 -7.98 15.80
CA TRP A 51 6.17 -7.64 15.20
C TRP A 51 7.34 -7.75 16.18
N ASP A 52 7.14 -7.34 17.43
CA ASP A 52 8.13 -7.50 18.48
C ASP A 52 8.45 -8.98 18.74
N LYS A 53 7.42 -9.83 18.83
CA LYS A 53 7.57 -11.29 19.02
C LYS A 53 8.46 -11.94 17.95
N TYR A 54 8.36 -11.51 16.69
CA TYR A 54 9.12 -12.09 15.59
C TYR A 54 10.33 -11.25 15.18
N ASN A 55 10.61 -10.14 15.88
CA ASN A 55 11.68 -9.19 15.56
C ASN A 55 11.61 -8.70 14.10
N ILE A 56 10.42 -8.36 13.63
CA ILE A 56 10.16 -7.87 12.28
C ILE A 56 9.99 -6.35 12.32
N LYS A 57 10.63 -5.63 11.39
CA LYS A 57 10.35 -4.22 11.13
C LYS A 57 9.48 -4.08 9.89
N THR A 58 8.52 -3.17 9.94
CA THR A 58 7.45 -3.01 8.96
C THR A 58 7.31 -1.56 8.53
N SER A 59 6.65 -1.31 7.40
CA SER A 59 6.36 0.04 6.88
C SER A 59 4.93 0.43 7.24
N TRP A 60 4.73 1.64 7.75
CA TRP A 60 3.43 2.14 8.19
C TRP A 60 3.03 3.36 7.37
N PHE A 61 1.89 3.29 6.73
CA PHE A 61 1.28 4.37 5.95
C PHE A 61 0.12 4.95 6.75
N VAL A 62 0.19 6.26 7.02
CA VAL A 62 -0.69 6.88 8.02
C VAL A 62 -1.32 8.14 7.45
N PRO A 63 -2.65 8.19 7.28
CA PRO A 63 -3.35 9.42 6.98
C PRO A 63 -3.00 10.49 8.02
N ALA A 64 -2.78 11.73 7.59
CA ALA A 64 -2.40 12.81 8.50
C ALA A 64 -3.47 13.04 9.59
N HIS A 65 -4.74 12.87 9.25
CA HIS A 65 -5.86 12.89 10.20
C HIS A 65 -5.70 11.85 11.32
N SER A 66 -5.20 10.64 11.00
CA SER A 66 -4.96 9.59 12.00
C SER A 66 -3.84 9.96 12.96
N ILE A 67 -2.79 10.66 12.49
CA ILE A 67 -1.74 11.22 13.35
C ILE A 67 -2.31 12.26 14.31
N GLU A 68 -3.09 13.21 13.80
CA GLU A 68 -3.66 14.31 14.62
C GLU A 68 -4.73 13.81 15.60
N SER A 69 -5.51 12.77 15.22
CA SER A 69 -6.59 12.23 16.05
C SER A 69 -6.12 11.22 17.10
N PHE A 70 -5.04 10.49 16.85
CA PHE A 70 -4.51 9.42 17.73
C PHE A 70 -3.01 9.57 18.03
N PRO A 71 -2.51 10.76 18.41
CA PRO A 71 -1.07 11.04 18.49
C PRO A 71 -0.34 10.09 19.45
N SER A 72 -0.96 9.70 20.56
CA SER A 72 -0.35 8.78 21.53
C SER A 72 -0.17 7.37 20.97
N GLN A 73 -1.10 6.89 20.18
CA GLN A 73 -1.02 5.55 19.58
C GLN A 73 -0.03 5.52 18.42
N ILE A 74 -0.09 6.54 17.55
CA ILE A 74 0.87 6.67 16.45
C ILE A 74 2.30 6.85 16.98
N LYS A 75 2.47 7.52 18.13
CA LYS A 75 3.78 7.61 18.78
C LYS A 75 4.36 6.25 19.16
N LYS A 76 3.55 5.24 19.54
CA LYS A 76 4.05 3.89 19.83
C LYS A 76 4.70 3.26 18.60
N ILE A 77 4.13 3.45 17.40
CA ILE A 77 4.71 2.97 16.15
C ILE A 77 6.09 3.59 15.93
N LYS A 78 6.17 4.92 16.07
CA LYS A 78 7.43 5.66 15.94
C LYS A 78 8.48 5.14 16.94
N ASP A 79 8.12 5.04 18.21
CA ASP A 79 9.03 4.65 19.29
C ASP A 79 9.51 3.18 19.15
N SER A 80 8.76 2.33 18.45
CA SER A 80 9.13 0.92 18.19
C SER A 80 10.14 0.76 17.05
N GLY A 81 10.57 1.85 16.42
CA GLY A 81 11.60 1.82 15.37
C GLY A 81 11.16 1.13 14.07
N HIS A 82 9.86 1.12 13.79
CA HIS A 82 9.33 0.77 12.48
C HIS A 82 9.51 1.91 11.49
N GLU A 83 9.43 1.60 10.21
CA GLU A 83 9.39 2.61 9.18
C GLU A 83 8.04 3.32 9.17
N MET A 84 7.93 4.40 9.93
CA MET A 84 6.80 5.32 9.89
C MET A 84 7.14 6.60 9.10
N LEU A 85 8.43 6.79 8.83
CA LEU A 85 8.98 8.00 8.23
C LEU A 85 8.71 8.13 6.73
N SER A 86 8.12 7.12 6.12
CA SER A 86 7.95 7.04 4.68
C SER A 86 6.49 7.00 4.23
N GLY A 87 5.53 6.92 5.13
CA GLY A 87 4.21 6.42 4.82
C GLY A 87 3.10 7.47 4.71
N LEU A 88 3.07 8.29 3.65
CA LEU A 88 1.91 9.12 3.32
C LEU A 88 0.72 8.26 2.85
N HIS A 89 -0.49 8.60 3.33
CA HIS A 89 -1.74 7.93 2.94
C HIS A 89 -2.92 8.93 2.87
N GLY A 90 -2.72 10.04 2.16
CA GLY A 90 -3.66 11.15 2.15
C GLY A 90 -3.72 11.90 3.49
N TYR A 91 -4.63 12.87 3.59
CA TYR A 91 -4.96 13.53 4.86
C TYR A 91 -6.03 12.75 5.62
N SER A 92 -7.22 12.54 5.01
CA SER A 92 -8.34 11.78 5.57
C SER A 92 -8.75 10.60 4.67
N HIS A 93 -7.78 9.96 4.01
CA HIS A 93 -7.99 8.82 3.12
C HIS A 93 -8.87 9.17 1.91
N GLU A 94 -8.67 10.35 1.32
CA GLU A 94 -9.43 10.84 0.17
C GLU A 94 -9.15 9.99 -1.08
N HIS A 95 -10.19 9.75 -1.88
CA HIS A 95 -10.04 9.15 -3.20
C HIS A 95 -9.39 10.15 -4.16
N VAL A 96 -8.11 9.97 -4.43
CA VAL A 96 -7.25 10.91 -5.15
C VAL A 96 -7.77 11.24 -6.56
N ASP A 97 -8.36 10.26 -7.24
CA ASP A 97 -8.93 10.42 -8.58
C ASP A 97 -10.20 11.30 -8.62
N ALA A 98 -10.85 11.53 -7.47
CA ALA A 98 -11.97 12.45 -7.34
C ALA A 98 -11.54 13.91 -7.10
N LEU A 99 -10.28 14.14 -6.73
CA LEU A 99 -9.76 15.47 -6.41
C LEU A 99 -9.43 16.30 -7.66
N THR A 100 -9.56 17.62 -7.54
CA THR A 100 -8.90 18.53 -8.48
C THR A 100 -7.38 18.52 -8.24
N GLU A 101 -6.60 19.00 -9.22
CA GLU A 101 -5.15 19.07 -9.07
C GLU A 101 -4.73 19.91 -7.84
N GLN A 102 -5.41 21.02 -7.61
CA GLN A 102 -5.09 21.86 -6.44
C GLN A 102 -5.41 21.15 -5.13
N GLN A 103 -6.53 20.43 -5.04
CA GLN A 103 -6.87 19.65 -3.85
C GLN A 103 -5.88 18.51 -3.60
N GLU A 104 -5.48 17.78 -4.65
CA GLU A 104 -4.47 16.72 -4.54
C GLU A 104 -3.13 17.28 -4.02
N ARG A 105 -2.73 18.43 -4.54
CA ARG A 105 -1.53 19.16 -4.11
C ARG A 105 -1.62 19.64 -2.65
N ASP A 106 -2.77 20.19 -2.26
CA ASP A 106 -3.00 20.68 -0.88
C ASP A 106 -3.00 19.52 0.12
N VAL A 107 -3.61 18.37 -0.23
CA VAL A 107 -3.61 17.15 0.57
C VAL A 107 -2.19 16.62 0.76
N LEU A 108 -1.39 16.52 -0.31
CA LEU A 108 0.00 16.10 -0.20
C LEU A 108 0.82 17.05 0.67
N ALA A 109 0.72 18.36 0.43
CA ALA A 109 1.47 19.37 1.19
C ALA A 109 1.13 19.30 2.69
N ARG A 110 -0.17 19.24 3.03
CA ARG A 110 -0.61 19.15 4.42
C ARG A 110 -0.18 17.83 5.08
N SER A 111 -0.30 16.72 4.39
CA SER A 111 0.11 15.42 4.92
C SER A 111 1.61 15.36 5.18
N ILE A 112 2.42 15.90 4.28
CA ILE A 112 3.87 16.02 4.46
C ILE A 112 4.20 16.90 5.66
N GLU A 113 3.53 18.04 5.81
CA GLU A 113 3.73 18.93 6.96
C GLU A 113 3.45 18.21 8.29
N VAL A 114 2.29 17.54 8.40
CA VAL A 114 1.88 16.83 9.62
C VAL A 114 2.86 15.71 9.96
N ILE A 115 3.21 14.86 8.98
CA ILE A 115 4.11 13.73 9.24
C ILE A 115 5.51 14.22 9.57
N THR A 116 6.01 15.25 8.88
CA THR A 116 7.34 15.83 9.16
C THR A 116 7.40 16.43 10.56
N ASN A 117 6.38 17.19 10.96
CA ASN A 117 6.30 17.75 12.30
C ASN A 117 6.23 16.69 13.40
N PHE A 118 5.54 15.58 13.13
CA PHE A 118 5.37 14.49 14.09
C PHE A 118 6.62 13.61 14.19
N THR A 119 7.23 13.27 13.06
CA THR A 119 8.36 12.34 13.00
C THR A 119 9.72 13.02 13.17
N GLY A 120 9.86 14.25 12.68
CA GLY A 120 11.11 14.98 12.53
C GLY A 120 11.83 14.70 11.21
N GLU A 121 11.24 13.89 10.30
CA GLU A 121 11.84 13.52 9.03
C GLU A 121 10.85 13.69 7.88
N TYR A 122 11.38 13.99 6.70
CA TYR A 122 10.58 14.13 5.48
C TYR A 122 10.16 12.75 4.95
N PRO A 123 8.88 12.53 4.56
CA PRO A 123 8.41 11.24 4.07
C PRO A 123 9.04 10.90 2.71
N LYS A 124 9.34 9.62 2.50
CA LYS A 124 9.95 9.10 1.27
C LYS A 124 8.99 8.28 0.42
N GLY A 125 7.98 7.71 1.03
CA GLY A 125 7.02 6.80 0.39
C GLY A 125 5.60 7.32 0.45
N TRP A 126 4.78 6.77 -0.40
CA TRP A 126 3.36 7.04 -0.48
C TRP A 126 2.60 5.76 -0.82
N THR A 127 1.37 5.66 -0.35
CA THR A 127 0.39 4.70 -0.86
C THR A 127 -0.93 5.43 -1.05
N ALA A 128 -1.55 5.26 -2.21
CA ALA A 128 -2.82 5.90 -2.52
C ALA A 128 -3.94 5.31 -1.65
N PRO A 129 -4.80 6.13 -1.05
CA PRO A 129 -6.03 5.64 -0.43
C PRO A 129 -6.83 4.75 -1.38
N SER A 130 -7.18 3.53 -0.93
CA SER A 130 -7.84 2.50 -1.74
C SER A 130 -7.10 2.14 -3.04
N TRP A 131 -5.80 2.41 -3.12
CA TRP A 131 -4.97 2.30 -4.33
C TRP A 131 -5.56 3.02 -5.56
N ARG A 132 -6.34 4.08 -5.32
CA ARG A 132 -6.90 4.94 -6.38
C ARG A 132 -5.98 6.12 -6.62
N THR A 133 -5.46 6.24 -7.84
CA THR A 133 -4.53 7.28 -8.26
C THR A 133 -5.13 8.16 -9.35
N SER A 134 -4.68 9.41 -9.45
CA SER A 134 -4.99 10.30 -10.54
C SER A 134 -3.95 10.17 -11.67
N ARG A 135 -4.26 10.71 -12.84
CA ARG A 135 -3.26 10.81 -13.93
C ARG A 135 -2.08 11.74 -13.60
N ARG A 136 -2.19 12.53 -12.52
CA ARG A 136 -1.21 13.53 -12.08
C ARG A 136 -0.38 13.05 -10.89
N SER A 137 -0.85 12.03 -10.15
CA SER A 137 -0.26 11.59 -8.89
C SER A 137 1.25 11.40 -8.99
N ILE A 138 1.74 10.69 -10.01
CA ILE A 138 3.18 10.43 -10.16
C ILE A 138 4.00 11.72 -10.32
N LYS A 139 3.51 12.67 -11.13
CA LYS A 139 4.19 13.97 -11.31
C LYS A 139 4.21 14.78 -10.01
N LEU A 140 3.11 14.76 -9.26
CA LEU A 140 3.04 15.43 -7.97
C LEU A 140 3.97 14.79 -6.94
N LEU A 141 4.04 13.47 -6.88
CA LEU A 141 4.97 12.77 -6.00
C LEU A 141 6.43 13.14 -6.30
N GLU A 142 6.82 13.22 -7.58
CA GLU A 142 8.15 13.69 -7.99
C GLU A 142 8.40 15.14 -7.57
N GLU A 143 7.44 16.05 -7.80
CA GLU A 143 7.55 17.46 -7.41
C GLU A 143 7.72 17.63 -5.89
N PHE A 144 7.08 16.79 -5.09
CA PHE A 144 7.23 16.75 -3.63
C PHE A 144 8.40 15.90 -3.16
N GLY A 145 9.22 15.34 -4.04
CA GLY A 145 10.41 14.58 -3.69
C GLY A 145 10.16 13.23 -3.02
N ILE A 146 8.96 12.68 -3.20
CA ILE A 146 8.64 11.30 -2.79
C ILE A 146 9.43 10.34 -3.68
N GLN A 147 9.96 9.27 -3.12
CA GLN A 147 10.89 8.37 -3.80
C GLN A 147 10.22 7.08 -4.27
N TYR A 148 9.26 6.56 -3.51
CA TYR A 148 8.59 5.32 -3.84
C TYR A 148 7.09 5.36 -3.55
N ASP A 149 6.38 4.48 -4.22
CA ASP A 149 4.96 4.24 -4.11
C ASP A 149 4.66 2.77 -3.81
N HIS A 150 3.48 2.51 -3.28
CA HIS A 150 2.90 1.19 -3.09
C HIS A 150 1.42 1.21 -3.46
N SER A 151 1.12 1.43 -4.76
CA SER A 151 -0.27 1.52 -5.23
C SER A 151 -0.51 0.86 -6.58
N PHE A 152 0.54 0.61 -7.36
CA PHE A 152 0.42 0.10 -8.73
C PHE A 152 0.73 -1.39 -8.82
N MET A 153 0.15 -2.05 -9.84
CA MET A 153 0.07 -3.50 -9.94
C MET A 153 0.53 -4.02 -11.31
N HIS A 154 1.60 -3.44 -11.87
CA HIS A 154 2.17 -3.97 -13.11
C HIS A 154 2.83 -5.33 -12.89
N HIS A 155 3.54 -5.48 -11.78
CA HIS A 155 4.16 -6.74 -11.36
C HIS A 155 3.77 -7.03 -9.91
N ASP A 156 3.81 -8.28 -9.49
CA ASP A 156 3.36 -8.74 -8.18
C ASP A 156 4.50 -9.18 -7.23
N SER A 157 5.74 -9.23 -7.75
CA SER A 157 6.91 -9.69 -6.99
C SER A 157 8.25 -9.07 -7.39
N GLN A 158 8.25 -8.08 -8.29
CA GLN A 158 9.45 -7.36 -8.72
C GLN A 158 9.23 -5.86 -8.65
N LEU A 159 10.19 -5.10 -8.11
CA LEU A 159 10.14 -3.64 -8.17
C LEU A 159 10.28 -3.15 -9.60
N TYR A 160 9.74 -1.97 -9.87
CA TYR A 160 9.85 -1.30 -11.17
C TYR A 160 9.75 0.22 -11.00
N TYR A 161 10.04 0.97 -12.07
CA TYR A 161 9.75 2.39 -12.13
C TYR A 161 8.30 2.60 -12.58
N VAL A 162 7.50 3.33 -11.80
CA VAL A 162 6.12 3.63 -12.15
C VAL A 162 6.10 4.46 -13.44
N PRO A 163 5.36 4.07 -14.47
CA PRO A 163 5.23 4.91 -15.67
C PRO A 163 4.25 6.07 -15.41
N TYR A 164 4.43 7.16 -16.11
CA TYR A 164 3.38 8.17 -16.21
C TYR A 164 2.15 7.58 -16.91
N ALA A 165 0.98 8.14 -16.59
CA ALA A 165 -0.23 7.79 -17.32
C ALA A 165 -0.03 8.01 -18.84
N PRO A 166 -0.49 7.08 -19.68
CA PRO A 166 -0.27 7.18 -21.14
C PRO A 166 -0.83 8.50 -21.67
N GLU A 167 -0.06 9.19 -22.52
CA GLU A 167 -0.50 10.48 -23.10
C GLU A 167 -1.82 10.32 -23.87
N LYS A 168 -1.89 9.25 -24.68
CA LYS A 168 -3.09 8.91 -25.44
C LYS A 168 -3.65 7.57 -24.94
N LEU A 169 -4.86 7.59 -24.46
CA LEU A 169 -5.64 6.42 -24.09
C LEU A 169 -7.08 6.66 -24.56
N SER A 170 -7.47 5.98 -25.63
CA SER A 170 -8.80 6.13 -26.20
C SER A 170 -9.81 5.28 -25.42
N MET A 171 -10.80 5.93 -24.84
CA MET A 171 -11.94 5.24 -24.21
C MET A 171 -12.93 4.79 -25.27
N THR A 172 -13.49 3.60 -25.12
CA THR A 172 -14.58 3.11 -25.97
C THR A 172 -15.82 3.99 -25.79
N ASP A 173 -16.26 4.60 -26.86
CA ASP A 173 -17.48 5.43 -26.88
C ASP A 173 -18.37 4.99 -28.03
N ILE A 174 -19.33 4.11 -27.75
CA ILE A 174 -20.26 3.53 -28.74
C ILE A 174 -21.21 4.56 -29.35
N SER A 175 -21.28 5.78 -28.81
CA SER A 175 -22.05 6.88 -29.39
C SER A 175 -21.34 7.56 -30.56
N LYS A 176 -20.05 7.27 -30.76
CA LYS A 176 -19.18 7.82 -31.81
C LYS A 176 -18.82 6.77 -32.86
N PRO A 177 -18.43 7.20 -34.09
CA PRO A 177 -17.85 6.31 -35.08
C PRO A 177 -16.65 5.53 -34.48
N ALA A 178 -16.57 4.24 -34.80
CA ALA A 178 -15.60 3.32 -34.19
C ALA A 178 -14.13 3.73 -34.44
N ASP A 179 -13.82 4.34 -35.60
CA ASP A 179 -12.49 4.84 -35.94
C ASP A 179 -11.98 5.93 -34.99
N GLN A 180 -12.85 6.61 -34.26
CA GLN A 180 -12.47 7.63 -33.29
C GLN A 180 -11.91 7.06 -31.99
N TRP A 181 -12.31 5.85 -31.61
CA TRP A 181 -11.88 5.21 -30.35
C TRP A 181 -11.12 3.89 -30.54
N MET A 182 -11.17 3.25 -31.68
CA MET A 182 -10.35 2.07 -32.00
C MET A 182 -8.89 2.48 -32.25
N LYS A 183 -8.20 2.90 -31.18
CA LYS A 183 -6.80 3.34 -31.26
C LYS A 183 -5.99 2.67 -30.14
N PRO A 184 -4.76 2.27 -30.42
CA PRO A 184 -3.88 1.72 -29.39
C PRO A 184 -3.53 2.81 -28.35
N MET A 185 -3.15 2.36 -27.17
CA MET A 185 -2.57 3.21 -26.13
C MET A 185 -1.18 3.68 -26.59
N SER A 186 -0.83 4.94 -26.30
CA SER A 186 0.53 5.43 -26.53
C SER A 186 1.54 4.74 -25.62
N LYS A 187 2.80 4.70 -26.06
CA LYS A 187 3.91 4.14 -25.28
C LYS A 187 3.98 4.76 -23.90
N LEU A 188 4.23 3.92 -22.90
CA LEU A 188 4.46 4.36 -21.53
C LEU A 188 5.87 4.93 -21.37
N VAL A 189 6.00 5.94 -20.53
CA VAL A 189 7.28 6.57 -20.19
C VAL A 189 7.51 6.38 -18.69
N PRO A 190 8.62 5.77 -18.27
CA PRO A 190 8.91 5.59 -16.86
C PRO A 190 9.15 6.93 -16.16
N SER A 191 8.77 7.02 -14.90
CA SER A 191 9.11 8.12 -13.99
C SER A 191 10.35 7.81 -13.17
N SER A 192 10.67 8.66 -12.21
CA SER A 192 11.71 8.40 -11.20
C SER A 192 11.20 7.72 -9.94
N ILE A 193 9.89 7.47 -9.84
CA ILE A 193 9.25 6.85 -8.66
C ILE A 193 9.39 5.33 -8.74
N PHE A 194 9.88 4.73 -7.66
CA PHE A 194 9.93 3.27 -7.52
C PHE A 194 8.60 2.72 -7.04
N GLU A 195 8.19 1.59 -7.59
CA GLU A 195 7.05 0.83 -7.08
C GLU A 195 7.51 -0.35 -6.24
N VAL A 196 7.04 -0.42 -5.01
CA VAL A 196 6.95 -1.66 -4.26
C VAL A 196 5.60 -2.27 -4.60
N PRO A 197 5.52 -3.38 -5.33
CA PRO A 197 4.28 -3.81 -5.95
C PRO A 197 3.11 -3.93 -4.98
N ALA A 198 2.00 -3.25 -5.26
CA ALA A 198 0.73 -3.47 -4.59
C ALA A 198 0.04 -4.72 -5.17
N ASN A 199 -0.77 -5.40 -4.36
CA ASN A 199 -1.45 -6.61 -4.82
C ASN A 199 -2.74 -6.85 -4.03
N TRP A 200 -3.92 -6.64 -4.63
CA TRP A 200 -5.22 -6.93 -4.02
C TRP A 200 -5.36 -8.36 -3.49
N HIS A 201 -4.58 -9.31 -4.01
CA HIS A 201 -4.59 -10.70 -3.55
C HIS A 201 -3.65 -10.96 -2.37
N LEU A 202 -2.89 -9.95 -1.93
CA LEU A 202 -2.05 -9.95 -0.71
C LEU A 202 -2.47 -8.84 0.27
N ASP A 203 -3.71 -8.41 0.18
CA ASP A 203 -4.32 -7.41 1.05
C ASP A 203 -5.37 -8.06 1.96
N ASP A 204 -5.42 -7.64 3.23
CA ASP A 204 -6.36 -8.18 4.21
C ASP A 204 -7.76 -7.56 4.14
N LEU A 205 -7.88 -6.37 3.53
CA LEU A 205 -9.15 -5.63 3.50
C LEU A 205 -10.24 -6.35 2.67
N PRO A 206 -9.99 -6.78 1.40
CA PRO A 206 -11.01 -7.41 0.59
C PRO A 206 -11.64 -8.65 1.22
N PRO A 207 -10.87 -9.59 1.82
CA PRO A 207 -11.47 -10.79 2.40
C PRO A 207 -12.08 -10.61 3.78
N PHE A 208 -11.62 -9.65 4.59
CA PHE A 208 -11.95 -9.63 6.01
C PHE A 208 -12.73 -8.39 6.47
N GLN A 209 -12.77 -7.31 5.69
CA GLN A 209 -13.53 -6.13 6.07
C GLN A 209 -14.96 -6.18 5.55
N LEU A 210 -15.92 -6.13 6.47
CA LEU A 210 -17.33 -5.92 6.11
C LEU A 210 -17.52 -4.44 5.70
N VAL A 211 -18.02 -4.23 4.48
CA VAL A 211 -18.52 -2.96 3.98
C VAL A 211 -19.95 -3.17 3.53
N GLU A 212 -20.88 -2.26 3.79
CA GLU A 212 -22.26 -2.36 3.30
C GLU A 212 -22.31 -2.48 1.77
N GLY A 213 -23.22 -3.29 1.26
CA GLY A 213 -23.37 -3.58 -0.16
C GLY A 213 -22.73 -4.93 -0.53
N PRO A 214 -21.99 -5.05 -1.64
CA PRO A 214 -21.40 -6.31 -2.09
C PRO A 214 -20.13 -6.68 -1.30
N SER A 215 -20.22 -6.67 0.02
CA SER A 215 -19.09 -6.97 0.90
C SER A 215 -18.75 -8.45 0.90
N HIS A 216 -17.47 -8.73 1.01
CA HIS A 216 -16.94 -10.07 1.19
C HIS A 216 -16.73 -10.42 2.68
N GLY A 217 -16.08 -9.62 3.45
CA GLY A 217 -15.97 -9.52 4.93
C GLY A 217 -15.94 -10.75 5.83
N TYR A 218 -16.22 -11.94 5.33
CA TYR A 218 -16.36 -13.17 6.12
C TYR A 218 -15.66 -14.38 5.48
N VAL A 219 -14.51 -14.15 4.86
CA VAL A 219 -13.72 -15.26 4.31
C VAL A 219 -12.99 -15.96 5.46
N ASP A 220 -12.96 -17.27 5.42
CA ASP A 220 -12.21 -18.09 6.38
C ASP A 220 -10.70 -17.76 6.30
N PRO A 221 -10.06 -17.37 7.41
CA PRO A 221 -8.63 -17.08 7.44
C PRO A 221 -7.73 -18.20 6.92
N ASP A 222 -8.08 -19.46 7.11
CA ASP A 222 -7.29 -20.58 6.60
C ASP A 222 -7.31 -20.64 5.07
N THR A 223 -8.40 -20.20 4.43
CA THR A 223 -8.46 -20.07 2.96
C THR A 223 -7.52 -18.98 2.46
N ILE A 224 -7.49 -17.83 3.11
CA ILE A 224 -6.61 -16.71 2.73
C ILE A 224 -5.14 -17.06 2.99
N GLU A 225 -4.83 -17.69 4.12
CA GLU A 225 -3.48 -18.17 4.40
C GLU A 225 -2.97 -19.12 3.30
N ARG A 226 -3.82 -20.04 2.84
CA ARG A 226 -3.48 -20.95 1.74
C ARG A 226 -3.23 -20.21 0.42
N LEU A 227 -4.04 -19.18 0.12
CA LEU A 227 -3.84 -18.35 -1.09
C LEU A 227 -2.54 -17.56 -1.02
N TRP A 228 -2.22 -16.95 0.11
CA TRP A 228 -0.98 -16.19 0.29
C TRP A 228 0.26 -17.08 0.25
N LYS A 229 0.20 -18.28 0.87
CA LYS A 229 1.27 -19.27 0.75
C LYS A 229 1.47 -19.74 -0.69
N ALA A 230 0.39 -19.97 -1.44
CA ALA A 230 0.48 -20.39 -2.83
C ALA A 230 1.13 -19.34 -3.74
N GLN A 231 0.89 -18.03 -3.50
CA GLN A 231 1.60 -16.97 -4.19
C GLN A 231 3.09 -16.95 -3.82
N PHE A 232 3.41 -17.06 -2.53
CA PHE A 232 4.79 -17.14 -2.07
C PHE A 232 5.52 -18.33 -2.70
N ASP A 233 4.93 -19.52 -2.71
CA ASP A 233 5.49 -20.74 -3.30
C ASP A 233 5.76 -20.58 -4.80
N PHE A 234 4.82 -19.94 -5.52
CA PHE A 234 5.00 -19.67 -6.94
C PHE A 234 6.22 -18.78 -7.17
N PHE A 235 6.32 -17.64 -6.48
CA PHE A 235 7.45 -16.73 -6.63
C PHE A 235 8.76 -17.36 -6.17
N TYR A 236 8.74 -18.13 -5.08
CA TYR A 236 9.90 -18.83 -4.58
C TYR A 236 10.43 -19.88 -5.57
N ARG A 237 9.54 -20.51 -6.33
CA ARG A 237 9.92 -21.44 -7.39
C ARG A 237 10.47 -20.75 -8.64
N GLU A 238 9.82 -19.66 -9.07
CA GLU A 238 10.08 -19.05 -10.38
C GLU A 238 11.25 -18.04 -10.36
N TYR A 239 11.49 -17.35 -9.23
CA TYR A 239 12.46 -16.26 -9.16
C TYR A 239 13.61 -16.57 -8.21
N GLU A 240 14.86 -16.24 -8.61
CA GLU A 240 16.01 -16.30 -7.71
C GLU A 240 15.98 -15.15 -6.69
N THR A 241 15.52 -13.96 -7.11
CA THR A 241 15.30 -12.81 -6.24
C THR A 241 13.90 -12.27 -6.45
N PHE A 242 13.18 -11.99 -5.35
CA PHE A 242 11.86 -11.36 -5.43
C PHE A 242 11.51 -10.63 -4.14
N VAL A 243 10.48 -9.78 -4.20
CA VAL A 243 9.87 -9.14 -3.04
C VAL A 243 8.49 -9.73 -2.77
N PHE A 244 8.10 -9.75 -1.49
CA PHE A 244 6.78 -10.21 -1.07
C PHE A 244 6.16 -9.19 -0.12
N PRO A 245 5.62 -8.08 -0.66
CA PRO A 245 4.98 -7.04 0.12
C PRO A 245 3.53 -7.44 0.44
N ILE A 246 3.19 -7.46 1.72
CA ILE A 246 1.85 -7.80 2.22
C ILE A 246 1.21 -6.54 2.79
N SER A 247 0.01 -6.19 2.33
CA SER A 247 -0.72 -5.02 2.79
C SER A 247 -1.76 -5.39 3.82
N ILE A 248 -1.78 -4.68 4.94
CA ILE A 248 -2.71 -4.95 6.03
C ILE A 248 -3.21 -3.68 6.72
N HIS A 249 -4.33 -3.82 7.42
CA HIS A 249 -4.99 -2.73 8.13
C HIS A 249 -5.23 -3.12 9.59
N PRO A 250 -4.88 -2.26 10.58
CA PRO A 250 -5.04 -2.61 12.00
C PRO A 250 -6.48 -2.93 12.43
N GLN A 251 -7.49 -2.31 11.79
CA GLN A 251 -8.90 -2.60 12.05
C GLN A 251 -9.30 -4.01 11.61
N VAL A 252 -8.54 -4.60 10.71
CA VAL A 252 -8.76 -5.95 10.14
C VAL A 252 -7.77 -6.94 10.73
N SER A 253 -6.48 -6.78 10.47
CA SER A 253 -5.43 -7.69 10.94
C SER A 253 -5.22 -7.68 12.45
N GLY A 254 -5.68 -6.64 13.16
CA GLY A 254 -5.73 -6.63 14.62
C GLY A 254 -6.77 -7.58 15.24
N LYS A 255 -7.61 -8.26 14.44
CA LYS A 255 -8.56 -9.26 14.94
C LYS A 255 -7.86 -10.58 15.29
N PRO A 256 -8.28 -11.29 16.36
CA PRO A 256 -7.57 -12.48 16.86
C PRO A 256 -7.32 -13.54 15.81
N GLN A 257 -8.31 -13.86 14.99
CA GLN A 257 -8.20 -14.89 13.96
C GLN A 257 -7.22 -14.50 12.83
N VAL A 258 -7.07 -13.19 12.55
CA VAL A 258 -6.13 -12.71 11.53
C VAL A 258 -4.71 -12.60 12.11
N ILE A 259 -4.55 -12.20 13.38
CA ILE A 259 -3.25 -12.30 14.08
C ILE A 259 -2.73 -13.75 14.02
N MET A 260 -3.58 -14.74 14.30
CA MET A 260 -3.18 -16.16 14.26
C MET A 260 -2.80 -16.59 12.82
N LEU A 261 -3.47 -16.06 11.80
CA LEU A 261 -3.06 -16.27 10.40
C LEU A 261 -1.65 -15.74 10.17
N HIS A 262 -1.37 -14.49 10.55
CA HIS A 262 -0.04 -13.90 10.39
C HIS A 262 1.05 -14.67 11.12
N GLU A 263 0.79 -15.17 12.35
CA GLU A 263 1.75 -16.02 13.07
C GLU A 263 2.11 -17.28 12.27
N ARG A 264 1.10 -17.97 11.70
CA ARG A 264 1.34 -19.16 10.88
C ARG A 264 2.02 -18.85 9.55
N LEU A 265 1.67 -17.72 8.91
CA LEU A 265 2.30 -17.26 7.68
C LEU A 265 3.77 -16.89 7.88
N ILE A 266 4.09 -16.14 8.94
CA ILE A 266 5.48 -15.80 9.30
C ILE A 266 6.29 -17.07 9.55
N GLY A 267 5.75 -18.02 10.32
CA GLY A 267 6.40 -19.31 10.56
C GLY A 267 6.66 -20.09 9.27
N TYR A 268 5.70 -20.07 8.35
CA TYR A 268 5.84 -20.72 7.04
C TYR A 268 6.93 -20.06 6.20
N ILE A 269 6.88 -18.74 6.04
CA ILE A 269 7.87 -17.99 5.26
C ILE A 269 9.28 -18.19 5.85
N ASN A 270 9.43 -18.14 7.17
CA ASN A 270 10.70 -18.35 7.86
C ASN A 270 11.28 -19.76 7.69
N SER A 271 10.49 -20.74 7.24
CA SER A 271 11.00 -22.09 6.93
C SER A 271 11.74 -22.19 5.59
N HIS A 272 11.79 -21.09 4.82
CA HIS A 272 12.44 -21.05 3.51
C HIS A 272 13.80 -20.36 3.59
N GLU A 273 14.75 -20.84 2.80
CA GLU A 273 16.09 -20.24 2.73
C GLU A 273 16.09 -18.89 2.00
N GLY A 274 16.96 -17.98 2.41
CA GLY A 274 17.16 -16.69 1.75
C GLY A 274 16.11 -15.64 2.08
N VAL A 275 15.23 -15.87 3.04
CA VAL A 275 14.20 -14.93 3.48
C VAL A 275 14.82 -13.85 4.38
N GLU A 276 14.56 -12.61 4.05
CA GLU A 276 14.94 -11.42 4.81
C GLU A 276 13.69 -10.56 5.05
N TRP A 277 13.33 -10.32 6.33
CA TRP A 277 12.28 -9.36 6.67
C TRP A 277 12.83 -7.94 6.65
N CYS A 278 12.18 -7.07 5.90
CA CYS A 278 12.61 -5.70 5.73
C CYS A 278 11.45 -4.73 5.53
N THR A 279 11.72 -3.44 5.62
CA THR A 279 10.76 -2.38 5.30
C THR A 279 10.72 -2.14 3.79
N PHE A 280 9.70 -1.45 3.32
CA PHE A 280 9.56 -1.10 1.89
C PHE A 280 10.68 -0.14 1.43
N ALA A 281 11.07 0.82 2.27
CA ALA A 281 12.23 1.66 1.95
C ALA A 281 13.50 0.83 1.79
N GLN A 282 13.70 -0.21 2.61
CA GLN A 282 14.86 -1.11 2.46
C GLN A 282 14.79 -1.90 1.15
N MET A 283 13.60 -2.37 0.72
CA MET A 283 13.44 -3.01 -0.60
C MET A 283 13.88 -2.07 -1.73
N VAL A 284 13.47 -0.80 -1.66
CA VAL A 284 13.85 0.21 -2.65
C VAL A 284 15.36 0.48 -2.65
N GLU A 285 15.99 0.58 -1.48
CA GLU A 285 17.45 0.77 -1.40
C GLU A 285 18.24 -0.46 -1.93
N GLU A 286 17.75 -1.67 -1.70
CA GLU A 286 18.35 -2.89 -2.25
C GLU A 286 18.22 -2.94 -3.79
N PHE A 287 17.08 -2.49 -4.33
CA PHE A 287 16.88 -2.37 -5.77
C PHE A 287 17.78 -1.30 -6.39
N LYS A 288 17.85 -0.10 -5.81
CA LYS A 288 18.76 0.98 -6.24
C LYS A 288 20.22 0.54 -6.25
N ALA A 289 20.59 -0.29 -5.29
CA ALA A 289 21.95 -0.84 -5.19
C ALA A 289 22.23 -1.99 -6.19
N GLY A 290 21.24 -2.39 -7.01
CA GLY A 290 21.36 -3.50 -7.95
C GLY A 290 21.52 -4.88 -7.31
N LYS A 291 21.11 -5.03 -6.04
CA LYS A 291 21.24 -6.29 -5.30
C LYS A 291 20.03 -7.21 -5.46
N ILE A 292 18.92 -6.68 -5.95
CA ILE A 292 17.72 -7.43 -6.36
C ILE A 292 17.34 -7.01 -7.77
N GLY A 293 16.73 -7.93 -8.52
CA GLY A 293 16.20 -7.65 -9.85
C GLY A 293 14.92 -6.83 -9.79
N GLY A 294 14.52 -6.29 -10.95
CA GLY A 294 13.27 -5.58 -11.14
C GLY A 294 12.64 -5.89 -12.48
N ALA A 295 11.42 -5.41 -12.67
CA ALA A 295 10.68 -5.53 -13.90
C ALA A 295 10.75 -4.23 -14.72
N GLU A 296 10.66 -4.34 -16.04
CA GLU A 296 10.47 -3.21 -16.94
C GLU A 296 9.00 -3.11 -17.33
N VAL A 297 8.49 -1.88 -17.42
CA VAL A 297 7.11 -1.62 -17.85
C VAL A 297 7.14 -1.21 -19.31
N GLU A 298 7.13 -2.20 -20.20
CA GLU A 298 7.08 -1.97 -21.64
C GLU A 298 5.64 -2.19 -22.14
N ALA A 299 4.98 -1.12 -22.55
CA ALA A 299 3.64 -1.18 -23.12
C ALA A 299 3.35 0.05 -23.99
N GLY A 300 2.37 -0.12 -24.91
CA GLY A 300 1.91 0.93 -25.80
C GLY A 300 2.59 0.88 -27.19
N ALA A 301 2.03 1.63 -28.12
CA ALA A 301 2.53 1.76 -29.48
C ALA A 301 3.20 3.12 -29.70
N ASP A 302 4.18 3.17 -30.57
CA ASP A 302 4.72 4.44 -31.08
C ASP A 302 3.61 5.19 -31.82
N ALA A 303 3.53 6.51 -31.61
CA ALA A 303 2.44 7.37 -32.10
C ALA A 303 2.50 7.60 -33.59
#